data_b94546c4cc4c08cc986a21925807947c
#
_entry.id   b94546c4cc4c08cc986a21925807947c
#
_cell.length_a   1.000
_cell.length_b   1.000
_cell.length_c   1.000
_cell.angle_alpha   90.00
_cell.angle_beta   90.00
_cell.angle_gamma   90.00
#
_symmetry.space_group_name_H-M   'P 1'
#
loop_
_entity.id
_entity.type
_entity.pdbx_description
1 polymer ?
#
loop_
_entity_poly.entity_id
_entity_poly.type
_entity_poly.pdbx_seq_one_letter_code
_entity_poly.pdbx_strand_id
1 'polypeptide(L)'
;MTQLLRPEAVENLLGEVPNWKLRENSIERTFKFSGFQEAIDFVNRVAQEAESMNHHPDIDIRWNKVKLVLSTHSAGGLTNNDFMLATKVDKLA
;
A
#
# COMPACT_ATOMS: atom_id res chain seq x y z
N MET A 1 -11.39 -15.99 -3.87
CA MET A 1 -11.75 -14.97 -2.87
C MET A 1 -10.63 -14.80 -1.88
N THR A 2 -10.27 -13.57 -1.59
CA THR A 2 -9.15 -13.26 -0.70
C THR A 2 -9.61 -13.31 0.75
N GLN A 3 -8.87 -14.03 1.58
CA GLN A 3 -9.23 -14.21 2.98
C GLN A 3 -8.57 -13.18 3.88
N LEU A 4 -9.32 -12.73 4.89
CA LEU A 4 -8.80 -11.89 5.95
C LEU A 4 -7.67 -12.63 6.67
N LEU A 5 -6.54 -11.94 6.86
CA LEU A 5 -5.39 -12.51 7.54
C LEU A 5 -5.59 -12.52 9.05
N ARG A 6 -5.06 -13.55 9.70
CA ARG A 6 -5.00 -13.60 11.15
C ARG A 6 -3.93 -12.63 11.67
N PRO A 7 -4.06 -12.16 12.91
CA PRO A 7 -3.07 -11.24 13.49
C PRO A 7 -1.62 -11.72 13.40
N GLU A 8 -1.38 -13.02 13.59
CA GLU A 8 -0.02 -13.58 13.51
C GLU A 8 0.55 -13.45 12.10
N ALA A 9 -0.27 -13.70 11.07
CA ALA A 9 0.14 -13.59 9.68
C ALA A 9 0.43 -12.13 9.34
N VAL A 10 -0.39 -11.20 9.81
CA VAL A 10 -0.17 -9.75 9.62
C VAL A 10 1.18 -9.36 10.21
N GLU A 11 1.46 -9.79 11.43
CA GLU A 11 2.70 -9.46 12.11
C GLU A 11 3.91 -9.97 11.33
N ASN A 12 3.85 -11.21 10.84
CA ASN A 12 4.93 -11.79 10.03
C ASN A 12 5.14 -11.01 8.73
N LEU A 13 4.06 -10.68 8.03
CA LEU A 13 4.15 -9.98 6.75
C LEU A 13 4.61 -8.54 6.92
N LEU A 14 4.27 -7.88 8.03
CA LEU A 14 4.78 -6.55 8.33
C LEU A 14 6.32 -6.54 8.39
N GLY A 15 6.92 -7.62 8.85
CA GLY A 15 8.38 -7.75 8.87
C GLY A 15 9.00 -7.71 7.47
N GLU A 16 8.25 -8.03 6.43
CA GLU A 16 8.72 -7.98 5.04
C GLU A 16 8.53 -6.61 4.40
N VAL A 17 7.72 -5.77 5.01
CA VAL A 17 7.48 -4.39 4.55
C VAL A 17 7.65 -3.43 5.74
N PRO A 18 8.87 -3.31 6.27
CA PRO A 18 9.10 -2.65 7.57
C PRO A 18 8.80 -1.16 7.57
N ASN A 19 8.68 -0.53 6.41
CA ASN A 19 8.36 0.90 6.32
C ASN A 19 6.85 1.17 6.32
N TRP A 20 6.04 0.12 6.29
CA TRP A 20 4.59 0.23 6.40
C TRP A 20 4.15 0.08 7.84
N LYS A 21 3.18 0.90 8.25
CA LYS A 21 2.66 0.90 9.61
C LYS A 21 1.28 0.31 9.65
N LEU A 22 1.03 -0.55 10.64
CA LEU A 22 -0.29 -1.11 10.86
C LEU A 22 -1.20 -0.07 11.53
N ARG A 23 -2.41 0.09 10.97
CA ARG A 23 -3.50 0.88 11.54
C ARG A 23 -4.73 -0.01 11.54
N GLU A 24 -5.33 -0.29 12.65
CA GLU A 24 -6.53 -1.13 12.76
C GLU A 24 -6.67 -2.15 11.61
N ASN A 25 -7.37 -1.79 10.54
CA ASN A 25 -7.68 -2.68 9.42
C ASN A 25 -6.89 -2.39 8.15
N SER A 26 -5.81 -1.61 8.26
CA SER A 26 -5.04 -1.18 7.09
C SER A 26 -3.56 -1.10 7.40
N ILE A 27 -2.76 -0.98 6.35
CA ILE A 27 -1.35 -0.60 6.46
C ILE A 27 -1.13 0.67 5.67
N GLU A 28 -0.20 1.51 6.11
CA GLU A 28 0.05 2.79 5.45
C GLU A 28 1.54 3.11 5.41
N ARG A 29 1.93 3.85 4.38
CA ARG A 29 3.26 4.39 4.24
C ARG A 29 3.20 5.74 3.54
N THR A 30 4.03 6.70 3.97
CA THR A 30 4.18 7.99 3.32
C THR A 30 5.52 8.03 2.60
N PHE A 31 5.48 8.39 1.31
CA PHE A 31 6.67 8.54 0.47
C PHE A 31 6.92 10.02 0.24
N LYS A 32 8.19 10.42 0.28
CA LYS A 32 8.58 11.80 0.03
C LYS A 32 9.47 11.87 -1.20
N PHE A 33 9.18 12.84 -2.08
CA PHE A 33 9.90 13.01 -3.33
C PHE A 33 10.55 14.40 -3.38
N SER A 34 11.35 14.65 -4.43
CA SER A 34 12.02 15.95 -4.60
C SER A 34 11.05 17.06 -4.97
N GLY A 35 9.90 16.70 -5.60
CA GLY A 35 8.91 17.69 -5.98
C GLY A 35 7.59 17.06 -6.33
N PHE A 36 6.65 17.90 -6.78
CA PHE A 36 5.29 17.48 -7.09
C PHE A 36 5.24 16.57 -8.32
N GLN A 37 5.98 16.89 -9.37
CA GLN A 37 5.97 16.07 -10.58
C GLN A 37 6.45 14.65 -10.30
N GLU A 38 7.52 14.51 -9.51
CA GLU A 38 8.04 13.20 -9.13
C GLU A 38 7.03 12.42 -8.31
N ALA A 39 6.30 13.10 -7.42
CA ALA A 39 5.24 12.47 -6.65
C ALA A 39 4.13 11.94 -7.56
N ILE A 40 3.71 12.73 -8.54
CA ILE A 40 2.67 12.34 -9.50
C ILE A 40 3.16 11.17 -10.38
N ASP A 41 4.42 11.20 -10.83
CA ASP A 41 4.99 10.12 -11.62
C ASP A 41 4.95 8.80 -10.84
N PHE A 42 5.27 8.86 -9.55
CA PHE A 42 5.18 7.69 -8.67
C PHE A 42 3.73 7.19 -8.57
N VAL A 43 2.77 8.10 -8.37
CA VAL A 43 1.36 7.73 -8.27
C VAL A 43 0.88 7.04 -9.56
N ASN A 44 1.32 7.51 -10.72
CA ASN A 44 0.97 6.87 -11.99
C ASN A 44 1.50 5.44 -12.06
N ARG A 45 2.71 5.19 -11.57
CA ARG A 45 3.27 3.83 -11.53
C ARG A 45 2.51 2.95 -10.54
N VAL A 46 2.16 3.50 -9.38
CA VAL A 46 1.33 2.80 -8.38
C VAL A 46 -0.01 2.40 -9.01
N ALA A 47 -0.63 3.32 -9.75
CA ALA A 47 -1.91 3.05 -10.39
C ALA A 47 -1.82 1.86 -11.35
N GLN A 48 -0.74 1.73 -12.11
CA GLN A 48 -0.55 0.60 -13.01
C GLN A 48 -0.48 -0.73 -12.25
N GLU A 49 0.27 -0.77 -11.14
CA GLU A 49 0.37 -1.98 -10.33
C GLU A 49 -0.96 -2.32 -9.67
N ALA A 50 -1.67 -1.31 -9.17
CA ALA A 50 -2.97 -1.51 -8.53
C ALA A 50 -3.99 -2.06 -9.53
N GLU A 51 -4.03 -1.51 -10.75
CA GLU A 51 -4.94 -1.99 -11.78
C GLU A 51 -4.61 -3.42 -12.20
N SER A 52 -3.33 -3.77 -12.30
CA SER A 52 -2.93 -5.13 -12.68
C SER A 52 -3.37 -6.17 -11.66
N MET A 53 -3.51 -5.78 -10.40
CA MET A 53 -3.97 -6.65 -9.31
C MET A 53 -5.47 -6.51 -9.04
N ASN A 54 -6.12 -5.55 -9.67
CA ASN A 54 -7.50 -5.15 -9.33
C ASN A 54 -7.64 -4.92 -7.82
N HIS A 55 -6.65 -4.23 -7.25
CA HIS A 55 -6.61 -3.92 -5.82
C HIS A 55 -6.10 -2.50 -5.65
N HIS A 56 -6.93 -1.63 -5.10
CA HIS A 56 -6.72 -0.18 -5.17
C HIS A 56 -6.41 0.42 -3.81
N PRO A 57 -5.30 1.17 -3.68
CA PRO A 57 -4.97 1.89 -2.46
C PRO A 57 -5.79 3.17 -2.34
N ASP A 58 -5.91 3.68 -1.11
CA ASP A 58 -6.28 5.08 -0.92
C ASP A 58 -5.01 5.91 -1.12
N ILE A 59 -5.11 7.00 -1.86
CA ILE A 59 -3.97 7.84 -2.22
C ILE A 59 -4.22 9.27 -1.75
N ASP A 60 -3.31 9.78 -0.92
CA ASP A 60 -3.34 11.16 -0.45
C ASP A 60 -2.05 11.84 -0.95
N ILE A 61 -2.20 12.84 -1.79
CA ILE A 61 -1.07 13.57 -2.36
C ILE A 61 -1.03 14.98 -1.75
N ARG A 62 0.09 15.30 -1.12
CA ARG A 62 0.31 16.63 -0.56
C ARG A 62 1.67 17.14 -1.03
N TRP A 63 1.65 17.94 -2.08
CA TRP A 63 2.81 18.45 -2.76
C TRP A 63 3.80 17.33 -3.12
N ASN A 64 4.88 17.16 -2.38
CA ASN A 64 5.91 16.16 -2.67
C ASN A 64 5.74 14.88 -1.84
N LYS A 65 4.64 14.75 -1.10
CA LYS A 65 4.39 13.58 -0.24
C LYS A 65 3.19 12.80 -0.73
N VAL A 66 3.35 11.49 -0.78
CA VAL A 66 2.28 10.56 -1.17
C VAL A 66 2.08 9.57 -0.03
N LYS A 67 0.89 9.58 0.54
CA LYS A 67 0.51 8.59 1.54
C LYS A 67 -0.39 7.56 0.89
N LEU A 68 0.00 6.30 1.02
CA LEU A 68 -0.80 5.18 0.54
C LEU A 68 -1.36 4.41 1.73
N VAL A 69 -2.63 4.05 1.64
CA VAL A 69 -3.29 3.22 2.64
C VAL A 69 -3.85 2.01 1.93
N LEU A 70 -3.53 0.83 2.43
CA LEU A 70 -3.95 -0.45 1.84
C LEU A 70 -4.83 -1.22 2.80
N SER A 71 -5.95 -1.69 2.28
CA SER A 71 -6.90 -2.54 2.99
C SER A 71 -7.75 -3.26 1.96
N THR A 72 -8.34 -4.37 2.36
CA THR A 72 -9.27 -5.11 1.49
C THR A 72 -10.69 -4.95 2.03
N HIS A 73 -11.40 -3.98 1.48
CA HIS A 73 -12.74 -3.63 1.97
C HIS A 73 -13.70 -4.82 1.99
N SER A 74 -13.67 -5.64 0.95
CA SER A 74 -14.57 -6.80 0.84
C SER A 74 -14.30 -7.87 1.91
N ALA A 75 -13.10 -7.87 2.47
CA ALA A 75 -12.74 -8.82 3.54
C ALA A 75 -12.82 -8.19 4.93
N GLY A 76 -12.99 -6.86 5.01
CA GLY A 76 -13.06 -6.13 6.26
C GLY A 76 -11.71 -5.88 6.92
N GLY A 77 -10.61 -5.95 6.18
CA GLY A 77 -9.28 -5.71 6.72
C GLY A 77 -8.18 -6.19 5.80
N LEU A 78 -7.07 -6.62 6.37
CA LEU A 78 -5.88 -6.98 5.61
C LEU A 78 -5.94 -8.39 5.04
N THR A 79 -5.49 -8.51 3.80
CA THR A 79 -5.33 -9.78 3.09
C THR A 79 -3.94 -9.83 2.46
N ASN A 80 -3.60 -10.96 1.84
CA ASN A 80 -2.33 -11.09 1.10
C ASN A 80 -2.19 -10.03 0.00
N ASN A 81 -3.30 -9.61 -0.61
CA ASN A 81 -3.25 -8.60 -1.68
C ASN A 81 -2.65 -7.28 -1.19
N ASP A 82 -2.94 -6.89 0.04
CA ASP A 82 -2.40 -5.65 0.60
C ASP A 82 -0.88 -5.71 0.70
N PHE A 83 -0.35 -6.83 1.19
CA PHE A 83 1.09 -7.00 1.34
C PHE A 83 1.80 -7.22 0.01
N MET A 84 1.14 -7.88 -0.95
CA MET A 84 1.68 -8.03 -2.31
C MET A 84 1.81 -6.67 -2.98
N LEU A 85 0.78 -5.83 -2.88
CA LEU A 85 0.83 -4.51 -3.48
C LEU A 85 1.85 -3.62 -2.75
N ALA A 86 1.92 -3.69 -1.43
CA ALA A 86 2.93 -2.95 -0.66
C ALA A 86 4.34 -3.28 -1.14
N THR A 87 4.63 -4.57 -1.35
CA THR A 87 5.94 -5.03 -1.84
C THR A 87 6.23 -4.47 -3.23
N LYS A 88 5.26 -4.52 -4.14
CA LYS A 88 5.42 -3.98 -5.50
C LYS A 88 5.66 -2.48 -5.46
N VAL A 89 4.88 -1.76 -4.64
CA VAL A 89 5.00 -0.30 -4.52
C VAL A 89 6.38 0.08 -3.96
N ASP A 90 6.88 -0.66 -2.99
CA ASP A 90 8.19 -0.37 -2.41
C ASP A 90 9.31 -0.43 -3.45
N LYS A 91 9.17 -1.26 -4.47
CA LYS A 91 10.15 -1.36 -5.56
C LYS A 91 10.07 -0.20 -6.53
N LEU A 92 8.98 0.55 -6.53
CA LEU A 92 8.79 1.70 -7.40
C LEU A 92 9.37 2.99 -6.83
N ALA A 93 9.58 3.03 -5.54
CA ALA A 93 10.04 4.22 -4.83
C ALA A 93 11.55 4.40 -4.87
#